data_8f99a8c61fde82137a0086cfc80dab13
#
_entry.id   8f99a8c61fde82137a0086cfc80dab13
#
_cell.length_a   1.000
_cell.length_b   1.000
_cell.length_c   1.000
_cell.angle_alpha   90.00
_cell.angle_beta   90.00
_cell.angle_gamma   90.00
#
_symmetry.space_group_name_H-M   'P 1'
#
loop_
_entity.id
_entity.type
_entity.pdbx_description
1 polymer ?
#
loop_
_entity_poly.entity_id
_entity_poly.type
_entity_poly.pdbx_seq_one_letter_code
_entity_poly.pdbx_strand_id
1 'polypeptide(L)'
;MGAITHTLNFRLHPEQAVYIINHAEDKMIFVELPFIPILEGLQDNLSTVEKYVVLCNEDEMPETSLKNALSYEEYIKNGDENYSWPDMDDDAACALCYTSGTTGNPKGVLYSHKSNILHAQVALTAMTIQADDSILMVVPLFHVLAWGIPYFGPMNGNKLVMPGMQMEGEPLYELIDKEDVTLAFGVPTIWMGLLAYCRDCLLYTSPSPRDTR
;
A
#
# COMPACT_ATOMS: atom_id res chain seq x y z
N MET A 1 -11.54 10.98 12.23
CA MET A 1 -11.13 11.89 11.15
C MET A 1 -12.17 11.90 10.01
N GLY A 2 -12.75 10.76 9.64
CA GLY A 2 -13.76 10.65 8.59
C GLY A 2 -13.22 10.79 7.16
N ALA A 3 -11.91 10.72 6.98
CA ALA A 3 -11.30 10.73 5.65
C ALA A 3 -11.38 9.34 5.02
N ILE A 4 -11.54 9.31 3.69
CA ILE A 4 -11.50 8.08 2.89
C ILE A 4 -10.10 7.95 2.29
N THR A 5 -9.39 6.87 2.62
CA THR A 5 -8.07 6.60 2.03
C THR A 5 -8.26 6.03 0.63
N HIS A 6 -7.75 6.74 -0.38
CA HIS A 6 -7.72 6.27 -1.77
C HIS A 6 -6.30 5.84 -2.14
N THR A 7 -6.10 4.57 -2.44
CA THR A 7 -4.80 4.02 -2.82
C THR A 7 -4.63 4.05 -4.33
N LEU A 8 -3.71 4.92 -4.80
CA LEU A 8 -3.49 5.17 -6.22
C LEU A 8 -2.49 4.17 -6.83
N ASN A 9 -2.83 3.62 -7.98
CA ASN A 9 -1.91 2.80 -8.76
C ASN A 9 -0.98 3.70 -9.59
N PHE A 10 0.27 3.81 -9.20
CA PHE A 10 1.29 4.63 -9.89
C PHE A 10 1.68 4.11 -11.28
N ARG A 11 1.24 2.91 -11.67
CA ARG A 11 1.50 2.29 -12.98
C ARG A 11 0.42 2.60 -14.03
N LEU A 12 -0.60 3.35 -13.66
CA LEU A 12 -1.66 3.74 -14.59
C LEU A 12 -1.15 4.71 -15.66
N HIS A 13 -1.76 4.65 -16.83
CA HIS A 13 -1.57 5.69 -17.84
C HIS A 13 -2.03 7.05 -17.29
N PRO A 14 -1.33 8.16 -17.60
CA PRO A 14 -1.65 9.50 -17.08
C PRO A 14 -3.13 9.88 -17.17
N GLU A 15 -3.80 9.63 -18.30
CA GLU A 15 -5.22 9.92 -18.47
C GLU A 15 -6.12 9.15 -17.51
N GLN A 16 -5.77 7.90 -17.21
CA GLN A 16 -6.51 7.08 -16.25
C GLN A 16 -6.28 7.58 -14.82
N ALA A 17 -5.05 7.98 -14.47
CA ALA A 17 -4.75 8.57 -13.17
C ALA A 17 -5.54 9.86 -12.96
N VAL A 18 -5.54 10.76 -13.94
CA VAL A 18 -6.36 11.99 -13.89
C VAL A 18 -7.84 11.68 -13.74
N TYR A 19 -8.34 10.70 -14.49
CA TYR A 19 -9.75 10.31 -14.40
C TYR A 19 -10.12 9.84 -12.99
N ILE A 20 -9.37 8.89 -12.40
CA ILE A 20 -9.72 8.32 -11.08
C ILE A 20 -9.58 9.34 -9.96
N ILE A 21 -8.55 10.19 -10.00
CA ILE A 21 -8.33 11.23 -8.99
C ILE A 21 -9.49 12.24 -9.01
N ASN A 22 -9.87 12.72 -10.18
CA ASN A 22 -10.98 13.66 -10.31
C ASN A 22 -12.35 13.01 -10.03
N HIS A 23 -12.56 11.75 -10.47
CA HIS A 23 -13.82 11.03 -10.24
C HIS A 23 -14.01 10.67 -8.75
N ALA A 24 -12.92 10.41 -8.03
CA ALA A 24 -12.92 10.19 -6.58
C ALA A 24 -13.05 11.50 -5.79
N GLU A 25 -12.88 12.64 -6.44
CA GLU A 25 -12.82 13.97 -5.83
C GLU A 25 -11.71 14.07 -4.77
N ASP A 26 -10.55 13.47 -5.05
CA ASP A 26 -9.41 13.50 -4.14
C ASP A 26 -9.02 14.94 -3.81
N LYS A 27 -8.88 15.25 -2.51
CA LYS A 27 -8.55 16.59 -2.02
C LYS A 27 -7.09 16.76 -1.68
N MET A 28 -6.45 15.68 -1.27
CA MET A 28 -5.07 15.67 -0.85
C MET A 28 -4.37 14.42 -1.37
N ILE A 29 -3.16 14.59 -1.91
CA ILE A 29 -2.34 13.48 -2.37
C ILE A 29 -1.09 13.40 -1.50
N PHE A 30 -0.89 12.24 -0.86
CA PHE A 30 0.36 11.87 -0.23
C PHE A 30 1.24 11.15 -1.26
N VAL A 31 2.48 11.59 -1.41
CA VAL A 31 3.36 11.13 -2.49
C VAL A 31 4.78 10.89 -2.01
N GLU A 32 5.40 9.80 -2.45
CA GLU A 32 6.83 9.56 -2.25
C GLU A 32 7.67 10.34 -3.26
N LEU A 33 8.90 10.69 -2.89
CA LEU A 33 9.83 11.48 -3.69
C LEU A 33 9.94 11.06 -5.17
N PRO A 34 10.07 9.77 -5.52
CA PRO A 34 10.21 9.33 -6.91
C PRO A 34 9.01 9.63 -7.81
N PHE A 35 7.83 9.87 -7.23
CA PHE A 35 6.59 10.09 -7.98
C PHE A 35 6.22 11.56 -8.17
N ILE A 36 6.98 12.49 -7.57
CA ILE A 36 6.76 13.94 -7.72
C ILE A 36 6.70 14.35 -9.20
N PRO A 37 7.65 13.96 -10.07
CA PRO A 37 7.63 14.38 -11.48
C PRO A 37 6.37 13.94 -12.24
N ILE A 38 5.78 12.81 -11.85
CA ILE A 38 4.52 12.34 -12.44
C ILE A 38 3.40 13.31 -12.08
N LEU A 39 3.26 13.67 -10.81
CA LEU A 39 2.23 14.60 -10.36
C LEU A 39 2.41 16.01 -10.89
N GLU A 40 3.65 16.50 -11.03
CA GLU A 40 3.96 17.78 -11.68
C GLU A 40 3.42 17.82 -13.11
N GLY A 41 3.53 16.72 -13.84
CA GLY A 41 2.97 16.61 -15.19
C GLY A 41 1.43 16.51 -15.25
N LEU A 42 0.79 16.13 -14.14
CA LEU A 42 -0.65 15.91 -14.08
C LEU A 42 -1.43 17.06 -13.40
N GLN A 43 -0.80 17.82 -12.52
CA GLN A 43 -1.47 18.73 -11.58
C GLN A 43 -2.44 19.73 -12.22
N ASP A 44 -2.15 20.21 -13.43
CA ASP A 44 -3.01 21.17 -14.11
C ASP A 44 -4.34 20.55 -14.58
N ASN A 45 -4.40 19.20 -14.63
CA ASN A 45 -5.61 18.45 -14.98
C ASN A 45 -6.31 17.87 -13.73
N LEU A 46 -5.76 18.07 -12.52
CA LEU A 46 -6.31 17.58 -11.25
C LEU A 46 -7.18 18.68 -10.62
N SER A 47 -8.46 18.71 -11.00
CA SER A 47 -9.37 19.80 -10.65
C SER A 47 -9.82 19.82 -9.18
N THR A 48 -9.69 18.71 -8.47
CA THR A 48 -10.19 18.54 -7.10
C THR A 48 -9.10 18.57 -6.04
N VAL A 49 -7.85 18.38 -6.46
CA VAL A 49 -6.69 18.32 -5.54
C VAL A 49 -6.31 19.71 -5.06
N GLU A 50 -6.31 19.88 -3.76
CA GLU A 50 -6.04 21.15 -3.09
C GLU A 50 -4.61 21.20 -2.50
N LYS A 51 -4.03 20.03 -2.17
CA LYS A 51 -2.74 19.93 -1.48
C LYS A 51 -1.98 18.66 -1.84
N TYR A 52 -0.66 18.77 -1.87
CA TYR A 52 0.25 17.64 -1.97
C TYR A 52 1.10 17.54 -0.70
N VAL A 53 1.24 16.33 -0.16
CA VAL A 53 2.08 16.04 1.00
C VAL A 53 3.16 15.05 0.56
N VAL A 54 4.40 15.51 0.54
CA VAL A 54 5.55 14.69 0.17
C VAL A 54 6.03 13.92 1.39
N LEU A 55 6.14 12.60 1.27
CA LEU A 55 6.54 11.70 2.37
C LEU A 55 8.06 11.79 2.59
N CYS A 56 8.50 12.86 3.20
CA CYS A 56 9.91 13.13 3.52
C CYS A 56 10.03 14.06 4.76
N ASN A 57 11.24 14.16 5.30
CA ASN A 57 11.57 15.17 6.30
C ASN A 57 11.59 16.59 5.68
N GLU A 58 11.55 17.64 6.52
CA GLU A 58 11.56 19.03 6.04
C GLU A 58 12.84 19.36 5.25
N ASP A 59 13.99 18.85 5.69
CA ASP A 59 15.30 19.06 5.06
C ASP A 59 15.53 18.24 3.79
N GLU A 60 14.70 17.23 3.56
CA GLU A 60 14.71 16.38 2.36
C GLU A 60 13.73 16.85 1.28
N MET A 61 12.92 17.88 1.59
CA MET A 61 11.91 18.38 0.65
C MET A 61 12.58 18.96 -0.61
N PRO A 62 12.33 18.39 -1.80
CA PRO A 62 12.93 18.88 -3.02
C PRO A 62 12.25 20.17 -3.49
N GLU A 63 12.94 20.93 -4.36
CA GLU A 63 12.28 21.95 -5.16
C GLU A 63 11.24 21.28 -6.07
N THR A 64 10.01 21.76 -6.03
CA THR A 64 8.90 21.19 -6.82
C THR A 64 7.95 22.28 -7.32
N SER A 65 7.35 22.04 -8.47
CA SER A 65 6.30 22.90 -9.04
C SER A 65 4.89 22.55 -8.54
N LEU A 66 4.74 21.52 -7.69
CA LEU A 66 3.45 21.13 -7.14
C LEU A 66 2.86 22.25 -6.27
N LYS A 67 1.62 22.61 -6.57
CA LYS A 67 0.90 23.69 -5.86
C LYS A 67 0.58 23.27 -4.42
N ASN A 68 0.88 24.13 -3.45
CA ASN A 68 0.61 23.87 -2.02
C ASN A 68 1.28 22.56 -1.52
N ALA A 69 2.48 22.24 -1.99
CA ALA A 69 3.23 21.09 -1.53
C ALA A 69 3.87 21.38 -0.16
N LEU A 70 3.82 20.40 0.74
CA LEU A 70 4.43 20.39 2.07
C LEU A 70 5.16 19.06 2.27
N SER A 71 6.22 19.06 3.09
CA SER A 71 6.76 17.80 3.60
C SER A 71 5.78 17.16 4.60
N TYR A 72 5.89 15.85 4.80
CA TYR A 72 5.04 15.15 5.77
C TYR A 72 5.26 15.69 7.19
N GLU A 73 6.51 15.92 7.57
CA GLU A 73 6.84 16.44 8.90
C GLU A 73 6.28 17.86 9.14
N GLU A 74 6.33 18.73 8.13
CA GLU A 74 5.69 20.04 8.19
C GLU A 74 4.16 19.91 8.31
N TYR A 75 3.56 18.98 7.56
CA TYR A 75 2.12 18.77 7.57
C TYR A 75 1.60 18.32 8.94
N ILE A 76 2.32 17.42 9.65
CA ILE A 76 1.91 16.90 10.96
C ILE A 76 2.34 17.78 12.13
N LYS A 77 3.23 18.77 11.93
CA LYS A 77 3.84 19.61 12.98
C LYS A 77 2.84 20.26 13.94
N ASN A 78 1.66 20.58 13.43
CA ASN A 78 0.59 21.21 14.21
C ASN A 78 -0.51 20.19 14.61
N GLY A 79 -0.19 18.90 14.56
CA GLY A 79 -1.10 17.85 15.00
C GLY A 79 -1.41 17.96 16.50
N ASP A 80 -2.62 17.61 16.89
CA ASP A 80 -3.06 17.61 18.29
C ASP A 80 -2.96 16.18 18.84
N GLU A 81 -2.07 15.97 19.81
CA GLU A 81 -1.90 14.70 20.51
C GLU A 81 -3.17 14.28 21.30
N ASN A 82 -3.99 15.24 21.67
CA ASN A 82 -5.25 15.03 22.39
C ASN A 82 -6.47 15.00 21.46
N TYR A 83 -6.25 14.68 20.17
CA TYR A 83 -7.33 14.65 19.19
C TYR A 83 -8.48 13.73 19.62
N SER A 84 -9.68 14.30 19.69
CA SER A 84 -10.89 13.51 19.96
C SER A 84 -11.43 12.90 18.66
N TRP A 85 -11.42 11.59 18.59
CA TRP A 85 -11.94 10.87 17.44
C TRP A 85 -13.45 11.08 17.32
N PRO A 86 -13.97 11.46 16.14
CA PRO A 86 -15.39 11.59 15.94
C PRO A 86 -16.07 10.22 16.06
N ASP A 87 -17.26 10.22 16.62
CA ASP A 87 -18.15 9.07 16.53
C ASP A 87 -18.67 8.95 15.10
N MET A 88 -18.54 7.79 14.51
CA MET A 88 -18.82 7.56 13.10
C MET A 88 -19.71 6.33 12.91
N ASP A 89 -20.55 6.38 11.88
CA ASP A 89 -21.34 5.23 11.47
C ASP A 89 -20.42 4.09 11.00
N ASP A 90 -20.67 2.88 11.45
CA ASP A 90 -19.91 1.68 11.06
C ASP A 90 -19.92 1.44 9.53
N ASP A 91 -20.98 1.85 8.86
CA ASP A 91 -21.13 1.74 7.41
C ASP A 91 -20.56 2.96 6.66
N ALA A 92 -19.97 3.96 7.37
CA ALA A 92 -19.26 5.05 6.74
C ALA A 92 -18.05 4.53 5.93
N ALA A 93 -17.83 5.13 4.75
CA ALA A 93 -16.71 4.78 3.91
C ALA A 93 -15.38 5.18 4.56
N CYS A 94 -14.37 4.32 4.49
CA CYS A 94 -13.03 4.59 5.01
C CYS A 94 -11.91 4.34 4.00
N ALA A 95 -12.19 3.58 2.94
CA ALA A 95 -11.20 3.31 1.90
C ALA A 95 -11.84 3.17 0.52
N LEU A 96 -11.05 3.46 -0.51
CA LEU A 96 -11.44 3.42 -1.92
C LEU A 96 -10.33 2.77 -2.75
N CYS A 97 -10.69 1.81 -3.58
CA CYS A 97 -9.82 1.26 -4.62
C CYS A 97 -10.52 1.29 -5.97
N TYR A 98 -9.76 1.52 -7.04
CA TYR A 98 -10.27 1.42 -8.40
C TYR A 98 -9.92 0.08 -9.02
N THR A 99 -10.89 -0.53 -9.69
CA THR A 99 -10.68 -1.73 -10.50
C THR A 99 -10.42 -1.34 -11.95
N SER A 100 -9.52 -2.05 -12.63
CA SER A 100 -9.39 -1.96 -14.09
C SER A 100 -10.67 -2.53 -14.71
N GLY A 101 -11.55 -1.66 -15.18
CA GLY A 101 -12.74 -2.10 -15.90
C GLY A 101 -12.35 -2.82 -17.20
N THR A 102 -12.87 -4.02 -17.41
CA THR A 102 -12.68 -4.78 -18.66
C THR A 102 -13.40 -4.11 -19.85
N THR A 103 -14.34 -3.23 -19.57
CA THR A 103 -15.14 -2.52 -20.56
C THR A 103 -15.46 -1.11 -20.06
N GLY A 104 -14.63 -0.12 -20.40
CA GLY A 104 -14.88 1.28 -20.05
C GLY A 104 -13.96 1.86 -18.98
N ASN A 105 -14.38 2.95 -18.37
CA ASN A 105 -13.60 3.63 -17.33
C ASN A 105 -13.46 2.80 -16.05
N PRO A 106 -12.35 2.94 -15.32
CA PRO A 106 -12.17 2.33 -14.00
C PRO A 106 -13.35 2.62 -13.06
N LYS A 107 -13.72 1.65 -12.23
CA LYS A 107 -14.80 1.77 -11.26
C LYS A 107 -14.24 1.80 -9.85
N GLY A 108 -14.69 2.78 -9.05
CA GLY A 108 -14.35 2.87 -7.63
C GLY A 108 -15.18 1.89 -6.79
N VAL A 109 -14.51 1.21 -5.87
CA VAL A 109 -15.12 0.34 -4.86
C VAL A 109 -14.85 0.94 -3.49
N LEU A 110 -15.89 1.35 -2.79
CA LEU A 110 -15.83 1.87 -1.44
C LEU A 110 -15.93 0.75 -0.41
N TYR A 111 -15.08 0.83 0.60
CA TYR A 111 -15.09 -0.05 1.75
C TYR A 111 -15.51 0.73 2.99
N SER A 112 -16.44 0.18 3.78
CA SER A 112 -16.83 0.76 5.06
C SER A 112 -15.89 0.32 6.19
N HIS A 113 -15.90 1.05 7.31
CA HIS A 113 -15.18 0.64 8.52
C HIS A 113 -15.57 -0.78 8.93
N LYS A 114 -16.87 -1.07 8.98
CA LYS A 114 -17.41 -2.38 9.30
C LYS A 114 -16.92 -3.48 8.37
N SER A 115 -16.95 -3.23 7.04
CA SER A 115 -16.50 -4.24 6.08
C SER A 115 -15.02 -4.59 6.25
N ASN A 116 -14.17 -3.60 6.51
CA ASN A 116 -12.74 -3.83 6.73
C ASN A 116 -12.47 -4.59 8.04
N ILE A 117 -13.16 -4.25 9.12
CA ILE A 117 -13.00 -4.94 10.42
C ILE A 117 -13.49 -6.40 10.31
N LEU A 118 -14.65 -6.63 9.72
CA LEU A 118 -15.17 -7.99 9.53
C LEU A 118 -14.24 -8.83 8.65
N HIS A 119 -13.74 -8.25 7.55
CA HIS A 119 -12.75 -8.92 6.70
C HIS A 119 -11.49 -9.28 7.48
N ALA A 120 -10.94 -8.33 8.26
CA ALA A 120 -9.76 -8.55 9.07
C ALA A 120 -9.94 -9.71 10.07
N GLN A 121 -11.06 -9.76 10.78
CA GLN A 121 -11.37 -10.85 11.73
C GLN A 121 -11.47 -12.21 11.02
N VAL A 122 -12.15 -12.26 9.87
CA VAL A 122 -12.29 -13.49 9.09
C VAL A 122 -10.94 -13.94 8.55
N ALA A 123 -10.11 -13.01 8.05
CA ALA A 123 -8.78 -13.32 7.52
C ALA A 123 -7.88 -13.95 8.58
N LEU A 124 -7.82 -13.38 9.78
CA LEU A 124 -7.04 -13.92 10.91
C LEU A 124 -7.44 -15.36 11.23
N THR A 125 -8.74 -15.62 11.29
CA THR A 125 -9.27 -16.95 11.64
C THR A 125 -9.09 -17.95 10.50
N ALA A 126 -9.44 -17.57 9.27
CA ALA A 126 -9.43 -18.46 8.11
C ALA A 126 -8.01 -18.85 7.67
N MET A 127 -7.04 -17.94 7.84
CA MET A 127 -5.63 -18.17 7.47
C MET A 127 -4.79 -18.65 8.65
N THR A 128 -5.37 -18.78 9.84
CA THR A 128 -4.68 -19.22 11.06
C THR A 128 -3.44 -18.37 11.38
N ILE A 129 -3.56 -17.05 11.21
CA ILE A 129 -2.46 -16.10 11.44
C ILE A 129 -2.23 -15.95 12.95
N GLN A 130 -1.00 -16.17 13.39
CA GLN A 130 -0.60 -16.05 14.79
C GLN A 130 -0.11 -14.62 15.08
N ALA A 131 -0.18 -14.19 16.33
CA ALA A 131 0.24 -12.84 16.74
C ALA A 131 1.75 -12.60 16.58
N ASP A 132 2.54 -13.64 16.60
CA ASP A 132 4.00 -13.64 16.44
C ASP A 132 4.44 -13.80 14.97
N ASP A 133 3.51 -13.90 14.03
CA ASP A 133 3.86 -13.93 12.60
C ASP A 133 4.46 -12.59 12.14
N SER A 134 5.54 -12.68 11.35
CA SER A 134 6.14 -11.59 10.60
C SER A 134 5.64 -11.66 9.16
N ILE A 135 4.82 -10.68 8.75
CA ILE A 135 4.08 -10.73 7.49
C ILE A 135 4.77 -9.87 6.43
N LEU A 136 5.24 -10.50 5.35
CA LEU A 136 5.78 -9.80 4.19
C LEU A 136 4.65 -9.34 3.25
N MET A 137 4.57 -8.03 3.04
CA MET A 137 3.53 -7.38 2.26
C MET A 137 4.01 -7.00 0.85
N VAL A 138 4.03 -7.97 -0.07
CA VAL A 138 4.37 -7.74 -1.49
C VAL A 138 3.15 -7.44 -2.37
N VAL A 139 1.94 -7.51 -1.81
CA VAL A 139 0.72 -7.10 -2.52
C VAL A 139 0.59 -5.59 -2.46
N PRO A 140 0.41 -4.91 -3.62
CA PRO A 140 0.28 -3.45 -3.62
C PRO A 140 -0.97 -2.96 -2.88
N LEU A 141 -0.84 -1.84 -2.16
CA LEU A 141 -1.95 -1.21 -1.44
C LEU A 141 -3.12 -0.83 -2.36
N PHE A 142 -2.83 -0.43 -3.61
CA PHE A 142 -3.86 -0.07 -4.58
C PHE A 142 -4.64 -1.26 -5.13
N HIS A 143 -4.25 -2.50 -4.79
CA HIS A 143 -4.97 -3.71 -5.19
C HIS A 143 -5.68 -4.32 -3.99
N VAL A 144 -6.99 -4.05 -3.89
CA VAL A 144 -7.89 -4.54 -2.82
C VAL A 144 -7.26 -4.29 -1.42
N LEU A 145 -6.69 -3.08 -1.21
CA LEU A 145 -6.04 -2.68 0.05
C LEU A 145 -5.00 -3.70 0.55
N ALA A 146 -4.15 -4.19 -0.38
CA ALA A 146 -3.18 -5.26 -0.10
C ALA A 146 -3.83 -6.48 0.59
N TRP A 147 -5.01 -6.88 0.12
CA TRP A 147 -5.80 -8.01 0.65
C TRP A 147 -6.14 -7.89 2.14
N GLY A 148 -6.20 -6.67 2.65
CA GLY A 148 -6.55 -6.37 4.04
C GLY A 148 -5.41 -6.51 5.05
N ILE A 149 -4.18 -6.82 4.62
CA ILE A 149 -3.01 -6.95 5.51
C ILE A 149 -2.82 -5.71 6.42
N PRO A 150 -2.96 -4.47 5.92
CA PRO A 150 -2.80 -3.27 6.76
C PRO A 150 -3.84 -3.13 7.87
N TYR A 151 -4.91 -3.90 7.83
CA TYR A 151 -5.95 -3.92 8.85
C TYR A 151 -5.80 -5.11 9.80
N PHE A 152 -5.73 -6.33 9.29
CA PHE A 152 -5.64 -7.51 10.14
C PHE A 152 -4.28 -7.66 10.82
N GLY A 153 -3.20 -7.26 10.17
CA GLY A 153 -1.86 -7.36 10.76
C GLY A 153 -1.73 -6.54 12.05
N PRO A 154 -1.96 -5.22 12.04
CA PRO A 154 -1.93 -4.41 13.25
C PRO A 154 -2.99 -4.81 14.28
N MET A 155 -4.19 -5.23 13.85
CA MET A 155 -5.25 -5.70 14.75
C MET A 155 -4.83 -6.93 15.54
N ASN A 156 -4.00 -7.79 14.97
CA ASN A 156 -3.47 -9.01 15.61
C ASN A 156 -2.12 -8.79 16.31
N GLY A 157 -1.49 -7.62 16.12
CA GLY A 157 -0.17 -7.31 16.66
C GLY A 157 1.00 -7.83 15.84
N ASN A 158 0.77 -8.21 14.59
CA ASN A 158 1.79 -8.74 13.70
C ASN A 158 2.84 -7.70 13.29
N LYS A 159 4.06 -8.14 13.10
CA LYS A 159 5.09 -7.39 12.41
C LYS A 159 4.76 -7.33 10.91
N LEU A 160 4.70 -6.11 10.34
CA LEU A 160 4.55 -5.92 8.90
C LEU A 160 5.90 -5.57 8.28
N VAL A 161 6.33 -6.37 7.31
CA VAL A 161 7.55 -6.18 6.54
C VAL A 161 7.19 -5.65 5.16
N MET A 162 7.65 -4.44 4.85
CA MET A 162 7.34 -3.74 3.61
C MET A 162 8.56 -3.66 2.71
N PRO A 163 8.56 -4.31 1.53
CA PRO A 163 9.73 -4.37 0.65
C PRO A 163 9.97 -3.06 -0.13
N GLY A 164 9.04 -2.10 -0.08
CA GLY A 164 9.10 -0.89 -0.90
C GLY A 164 9.05 -1.23 -2.39
N MET A 165 9.95 -0.61 -3.16
CA MET A 165 10.04 -0.84 -4.61
C MET A 165 10.88 -2.07 -4.98
N GLN A 166 11.64 -2.65 -4.04
CA GLN A 166 12.58 -3.73 -4.28
C GLN A 166 11.92 -5.10 -4.04
N MET A 167 11.12 -5.53 -5.00
CA MET A 167 10.38 -6.80 -4.94
C MET A 167 11.00 -7.89 -5.84
N GLU A 168 12.28 -7.76 -6.21
CA GLU A 168 13.00 -8.73 -7.04
C GLU A 168 13.75 -9.76 -6.19
N GLY A 169 14.32 -10.80 -6.82
CA GLY A 169 14.85 -11.99 -6.18
C GLY A 169 15.74 -11.75 -4.97
N GLU A 170 16.91 -11.10 -5.15
CA GLU A 170 17.91 -10.90 -4.09
C GLU A 170 17.44 -10.00 -2.96
N PRO A 171 16.98 -8.76 -3.21
CA PRO A 171 16.49 -7.89 -2.13
C PRO A 171 15.34 -8.50 -1.34
N LEU A 172 14.47 -9.23 -2.01
CA LEU A 172 13.35 -9.90 -1.36
C LEU A 172 13.81 -11.07 -0.49
N TYR A 173 14.80 -11.84 -0.97
CA TYR A 173 15.41 -12.92 -0.20
C TYR A 173 16.09 -12.39 1.07
N GLU A 174 16.93 -11.36 0.93
CA GLU A 174 17.61 -10.74 2.07
C GLU A 174 16.64 -10.19 3.10
N LEU A 175 15.56 -9.57 2.63
CA LEU A 175 14.53 -9.03 3.51
C LEU A 175 13.79 -10.13 4.27
N ILE A 176 13.46 -11.24 3.62
CA ILE A 176 12.82 -12.41 4.24
C ILE A 176 13.70 -12.98 5.35
N ASP A 177 15.00 -13.16 5.07
CA ASP A 177 15.96 -13.70 6.03
C ASP A 177 16.21 -12.74 7.19
N LYS A 178 16.47 -11.47 6.90
CA LYS A 178 16.79 -10.44 7.90
C LYS A 178 15.62 -10.14 8.86
N GLU A 179 14.39 -10.18 8.35
CA GLU A 179 13.21 -9.79 9.10
C GLU A 179 12.45 -10.99 9.67
N ASP A 180 13.03 -12.20 9.59
CA ASP A 180 12.43 -13.46 10.08
C ASP A 180 10.98 -13.61 9.60
N VAL A 181 10.76 -13.45 8.29
CA VAL A 181 9.41 -13.52 7.71
C VAL A 181 8.87 -14.95 7.82
N THR A 182 7.70 -15.09 8.46
CA THR A 182 7.01 -16.38 8.64
C THR A 182 5.84 -16.55 7.69
N LEU A 183 5.26 -15.44 7.23
CA LEU A 183 4.08 -15.43 6.36
C LEU A 183 4.23 -14.42 5.23
N ALA A 184 3.85 -14.80 4.03
CA ALA A 184 3.94 -13.92 2.87
C ALA A 184 2.75 -14.13 1.94
N PHE A 185 2.20 -13.01 1.46
CA PHE A 185 1.12 -12.99 0.47
C PHE A 185 1.60 -12.28 -0.78
N GLY A 186 1.45 -12.93 -1.94
CA GLY A 186 1.89 -12.33 -3.19
C GLY A 186 1.36 -13.06 -4.41
N VAL A 187 1.48 -12.41 -5.55
CA VAL A 187 1.12 -12.99 -6.86
C VAL A 187 2.21 -13.93 -7.35
N PRO A 188 1.88 -14.93 -8.18
CA PRO A 188 2.83 -15.94 -8.65
C PRO A 188 4.12 -15.38 -9.25
N THR A 189 4.06 -14.24 -9.94
CA THR A 189 5.23 -13.62 -10.59
C THR A 189 6.32 -13.23 -9.60
N ILE A 190 5.97 -12.78 -8.41
CA ILE A 190 6.92 -12.45 -7.33
C ILE A 190 7.65 -13.72 -6.88
N TRP A 191 6.90 -14.79 -6.63
CA TRP A 191 7.47 -16.07 -6.18
C TRP A 191 8.32 -16.74 -7.25
N MET A 192 7.98 -16.59 -8.53
CA MET A 192 8.81 -17.07 -9.63
C MET A 192 10.15 -16.32 -9.69
N GLY A 193 10.15 -15.01 -9.48
CA GLY A 193 11.39 -14.22 -9.42
C GLY A 193 12.28 -14.62 -8.25
N LEU A 194 11.69 -14.78 -7.06
CA LEU A 194 12.42 -15.27 -5.88
C LEU A 194 12.97 -16.69 -6.09
N LEU A 195 12.18 -17.60 -6.67
CA LEU A 195 12.61 -18.96 -6.96
C LEU A 195 13.77 -19.00 -7.97
N ALA A 196 13.74 -18.15 -9.00
CA ALA A 196 14.83 -18.03 -9.96
C ALA A 196 16.14 -17.64 -9.27
N TYR A 197 16.09 -16.58 -8.45
CA TYR A 197 17.24 -16.15 -7.64
C TYR A 197 17.76 -17.26 -6.73
N CYS A 198 16.88 -17.94 -5.98
CA CYS A 198 17.29 -19.04 -5.11
C CYS A 198 17.96 -20.20 -5.86
N ARG A 199 17.55 -20.49 -7.09
CA ARG A 199 18.16 -21.51 -7.93
C ARG A 199 19.56 -21.12 -8.38
N ASP A 200 19.78 -19.86 -8.71
CA ASP A 200 21.06 -19.34 -9.19
C ASP A 200 22.06 -19.18 -8.04
N CYS A 201 21.61 -18.93 -6.82
CA CYS A 201 22.44 -18.63 -5.64
C CYS A 201 22.80 -19.84 -4.76
N LEU A 202 22.82 -21.07 -5.27
CA LEU A 202 23.29 -22.27 -4.55
C LEU A 202 22.45 -22.69 -3.33
N LEU A 203 21.35 -22.00 -2.99
CA LEU A 203 20.43 -22.43 -1.95
C LEU A 203 19.66 -23.69 -2.34
N TYR A 204 19.82 -24.09 -3.60
CA TYR A 204 19.24 -25.29 -4.19
C TYR A 204 19.94 -26.61 -3.82
N THR A 205 20.99 -26.57 -2.99
CA THR A 205 21.74 -27.77 -2.61
C THR A 205 21.14 -28.52 -1.41
N SER A 206 20.11 -28.02 -0.79
CA SER A 206 19.39 -28.76 0.24
C SER A 206 18.26 -29.57 -0.41
N PRO A 207 18.36 -30.90 -0.47
CA PRO A 207 17.31 -31.71 -1.06
C PRO A 207 16.00 -31.47 -0.29
N SER A 208 14.94 -31.19 -1.04
CA SER A 208 13.61 -31.11 -0.45
C SER A 208 13.29 -32.45 0.24
N PRO A 209 12.60 -32.45 1.38
CA PRO A 209 12.13 -33.72 1.98
C PRO A 209 11.29 -34.61 1.05
N ARG A 210 10.86 -34.07 -0.10
CA ARG A 210 10.16 -34.81 -1.18
C ARG A 210 11.13 -35.49 -2.15
N ASP A 211 12.39 -35.06 -2.21
CA ASP A 211 13.39 -35.60 -3.13
C ASP A 211 14.15 -36.80 -2.53
N THR A 212 13.87 -37.12 -1.29
CA THR A 212 14.48 -38.25 -0.54
C THR A 212 13.55 -39.47 -0.43
N ARG A 213 12.52 -39.58 -1.28
CA ARG A 213 11.63 -40.74 -1.35
C ARG A 213 11.78 -41.50 -2.65
#